data_b344c804db0dfc5c9a46a17ed191f6ad
#
_entry.id   b344c804db0dfc5c9a46a17ed191f6ad
#
_cell.length_a   1.000
_cell.length_b   1.000
_cell.length_c   1.000
_cell.angle_alpha   90.00
_cell.angle_beta   90.00
_cell.angle_gamma   90.00
#
_symmetry.space_group_name_H-M   'P 1'
#
loop_
_entity.id
_entity.type
_entity.pdbx_description
1 polymer ?
#
loop_
_entity_poly.entity_id
_entity_poly.type
_entity_poly.pdbx_seq_one_letter_code
_entity_poly.pdbx_strand_id
1 'polypeptide(L)' 'TINYVITDEERKVKMVMVDKNSLALISVNDPELMLSKPKGLTAATGMDALTHAVEALVTPGAYNVTKKLSIGAIELIK' A
#
# COMPACT_ATOMS: atom_id res chain seq x y z
N THR A 1 -7.48 -2.33 -5.03
CA THR A 1 -7.87 -3.02 -3.81
C THR A 1 -9.35 -2.85 -3.51
N ILE A 2 -9.94 -3.82 -2.85
CA ILE A 2 -11.32 -3.75 -2.33
C ILE A 2 -11.37 -3.20 -0.90
N ASN A 3 -10.21 -3.02 -0.27
CA ASN A 3 -10.07 -2.52 1.09
C ASN A 3 -9.65 -1.06 1.06
N TYR A 4 -10.30 -0.23 1.84
CA TYR A 4 -9.94 1.17 2.03
C TYR A 4 -10.33 1.65 3.42
N VAL A 5 -9.75 2.78 3.84
CA VAL A 5 -9.97 3.34 5.17
C VAL A 5 -10.56 4.73 5.04
N ILE A 6 -11.65 4.97 5.76
CA ILE A 6 -12.25 6.31 5.91
C ILE A 6 -12.00 6.77 7.34
N THR A 7 -11.45 7.97 7.47
CA THR A 7 -11.22 8.59 8.77
C THR A 7 -12.42 9.48 9.12
N ASP A 8 -13.05 9.19 10.26
CA ASP A 8 -14.03 10.07 10.89
C ASP A 8 -13.29 10.95 11.89
N GLU A 9 -13.10 12.21 11.53
CA GLU A 9 -12.34 13.17 12.34
C GLU A 9 -13.09 13.57 13.63
N GLU A 10 -14.42 13.61 13.59
CA GLU A 10 -15.23 13.97 14.75
C GLU A 10 -15.16 12.91 15.84
N ARG A 11 -15.27 11.65 15.44
CA ARG A 11 -15.21 10.50 16.36
C ARG A 11 -13.79 9.98 16.59
N LYS A 12 -12.80 10.48 15.85
CA LYS A 12 -11.39 10.04 15.87
C LYS A 12 -11.25 8.53 15.63
N VAL A 13 -12.03 8.00 14.70
CA VAL A 13 -12.07 6.57 14.34
C VAL A 13 -11.64 6.38 12.89
N LYS A 14 -10.84 5.36 12.66
CA LYS A 14 -10.54 4.86 11.30
C LYS A 14 -11.41 3.65 11.00
N MET A 15 -12.29 3.80 10.03
CA MET A 15 -13.20 2.74 9.60
C MET A 15 -12.60 1.99 8.42
N VAL A 16 -12.38 0.69 8.58
CA VAL A 16 -11.95 -0.19 7.48
C VAL A 16 -13.18 -0.62 6.71
N MET A 17 -13.17 -0.29 5.43
CA MET A 17 -14.24 -0.63 4.49
C MET A 17 -13.78 -1.75 3.56
N VAL A 18 -14.67 -2.67 3.24
CA VAL A 18 -14.43 -3.75 2.28
C VAL A 18 -15.60 -3.81 1.30
N ASP A 19 -15.37 -3.40 0.07
CA ASP A 19 -16.41 -3.38 -0.95
C ASP A 19 -15.84 -3.63 -2.34
N LYS A 20 -16.30 -4.68 -3.00
CA LYS A 20 -15.88 -5.02 -4.38
C LYS A 20 -16.33 -3.97 -5.40
N ASN A 21 -17.43 -3.27 -5.14
CA ASN A 21 -17.94 -2.23 -6.04
C ASN A 21 -17.08 -0.95 -6.02
N SER A 22 -16.24 -0.79 -5.00
CA SER A 22 -15.30 0.32 -4.88
C SER A 22 -13.97 0.09 -5.58
N LEU A 23 -13.81 -1.03 -6.29
CA LEU A 23 -12.61 -1.33 -7.06
C LEU A 23 -12.47 -0.35 -8.23
N ALA A 24 -11.33 0.34 -8.30
CA ALA A 24 -11.05 1.26 -9.38
C ALA A 24 -10.91 0.51 -10.72
N LEU A 25 -11.50 1.07 -11.78
CA LEU A 25 -11.35 0.54 -13.14
C LEU A 25 -9.94 0.76 -13.68
N ILE A 26 -9.33 1.88 -13.33
CA ILE A 26 -7.99 2.28 -13.76
C ILE A 26 -7.27 2.90 -12.59
N SER A 27 -6.02 2.51 -12.39
CA SER A 27 -5.09 3.15 -11.44
C SER A 27 -4.01 3.87 -12.23
N VAL A 28 -3.87 5.18 -12.01
CA VAL A 28 -2.81 6.00 -12.62
C VAL A 28 -1.78 6.31 -11.55
N ASN A 29 -0.55 5.84 -11.74
CA ASN A 29 0.56 6.03 -10.81
C ASN A 29 1.62 6.92 -11.47
N ASP A 30 1.63 8.19 -11.12
CA ASP A 30 2.58 9.16 -11.64
C ASP A 30 3.67 9.43 -10.58
N PRO A 31 4.91 8.95 -10.79
CA PRO A 31 6.00 9.13 -9.83
C PRO A 31 6.45 10.58 -9.67
N GLU A 32 6.19 11.46 -10.64
CA GLU A 32 6.55 12.88 -10.53
C GLU A 32 5.82 13.58 -9.39
N LEU A 33 4.60 13.16 -9.08
CA LEU A 33 3.82 13.68 -7.96
C LEU A 33 4.45 13.40 -6.59
N MET A 34 5.42 12.50 -6.53
CA MET A 34 6.12 12.15 -5.29
C MET A 34 7.37 12.98 -5.02
N LEU A 35 7.87 13.72 -6.02
CA LEU A 35 9.13 14.47 -5.93
C LEU A 35 9.10 15.60 -4.89
N SER A 36 7.92 16.16 -4.62
CA SER A 36 7.74 17.26 -3.66
C SER A 36 7.67 16.81 -2.19
N LYS A 37 7.67 15.50 -1.92
CA LYS A 37 7.58 14.99 -0.55
C LYS A 37 8.84 15.30 0.27
N PRO A 38 8.69 15.76 1.52
CA PRO A 38 9.83 15.92 2.43
C PRO A 38 10.55 14.58 2.66
N LYS A 39 11.87 14.63 2.89
CA LYS A 39 12.71 13.44 3.10
C LYS A 39 12.18 12.51 4.19
N GLY A 40 11.72 13.05 5.33
CA GLY A 40 11.16 12.28 6.42
C GLY A 40 9.90 11.52 6.02
N LEU A 41 9.01 12.17 5.27
CA LEU A 41 7.80 11.53 4.77
C LEU A 41 8.12 10.46 3.71
N THR A 42 9.11 10.72 2.86
CA THR A 42 9.58 9.75 1.86
C THR A 42 10.11 8.49 2.54
N ALA A 43 10.93 8.65 3.58
CA ALA A 43 11.46 7.53 4.35
C ALA A 43 10.34 6.74 5.05
N ALA A 44 9.42 7.42 5.72
CA ALA A 44 8.29 6.78 6.40
C ALA A 44 7.39 6.00 5.43
N THR A 45 7.08 6.60 4.26
CA THR A 45 6.26 5.96 3.24
C THR A 45 6.98 4.77 2.59
N GLY A 46 8.29 4.88 2.38
CA GLY A 46 9.12 3.78 1.88
C GLY A 46 9.16 2.60 2.84
N MET A 47 9.28 2.85 4.14
CA MET A 47 9.21 1.80 5.17
C MET A 47 7.83 1.15 5.25
N ASP A 48 6.77 1.93 5.10
CA ASP A 48 5.40 1.40 5.02
C ASP A 48 5.24 0.46 3.82
N ALA A 49 5.68 0.88 2.64
CA ALA A 49 5.65 0.05 1.43
C ALA A 49 6.49 -1.23 1.61
N LEU A 50 7.66 -1.15 2.24
CA LEU A 50 8.50 -2.30 2.54
C LEU A 50 7.79 -3.28 3.50
N THR A 51 7.14 -2.74 4.53
CA THR A 51 6.38 -3.54 5.50
C THR A 51 5.27 -4.32 4.79
N HIS A 52 4.49 -3.67 3.93
CA HIS A 52 3.46 -4.33 3.13
C HIS A 52 4.02 -5.44 2.23
N ALA A 53 5.16 -5.19 1.59
CA ALA A 53 5.81 -6.19 0.74
C ALA A 53 6.28 -7.42 1.53
N VAL A 54 6.87 -7.20 2.71
CA VAL A 54 7.31 -8.29 3.60
C VAL A 54 6.11 -9.06 4.16
N GLU A 55 5.08 -8.39 4.63
CA GLU A 55 3.86 -9.03 5.12
C GLU A 55 3.19 -9.89 4.04
N ALA A 56 3.08 -9.38 2.82
CA ALA A 56 2.53 -10.14 1.70
C ALA A 56 3.39 -11.36 1.32
N LEU A 57 4.69 -11.33 1.58
CA LEU A 57 5.60 -12.44 1.34
C LEU A 57 5.42 -13.58 2.36
N VAL A 58 5.24 -13.22 3.64
CA VAL A 58 5.24 -14.19 4.76
C VAL A 58 3.84 -14.60 5.21
N THR A 59 2.78 -13.96 4.73
CA THR A 59 1.41 -14.30 5.12
C THR A 59 1.06 -15.75 4.76
N PRO A 60 0.31 -16.47 5.61
CA PRO A 60 -0.11 -17.85 5.32
C PRO A 60 -0.89 -18.00 4.00
N GLY A 61 -1.59 -16.95 3.57
CA GLY A 61 -2.31 -16.91 2.28
C GLY A 61 -1.44 -16.62 1.05
N ALA A 62 -0.12 -16.45 1.22
CA ALA A 62 0.77 -16.14 0.12
C ALA A 62 0.91 -17.31 -0.85
N TYR A 63 0.83 -17.03 -2.15
CA TYR A 63 1.04 -17.99 -3.21
C TYR A 63 2.07 -17.48 -4.22
N ASN A 64 2.45 -18.32 -5.18
CA ASN A 64 3.61 -18.04 -6.03
C ASN A 64 3.60 -16.66 -6.71
N VAL A 65 2.45 -16.18 -7.17
CA VAL A 65 2.36 -14.87 -7.82
C VAL A 65 2.57 -13.75 -6.81
N THR A 66 1.89 -13.79 -5.67
CA THR A 66 2.05 -12.75 -4.62
C THR A 66 3.47 -12.72 -4.08
N LYS A 67 4.11 -13.87 -3.88
CA LYS A 67 5.50 -13.96 -3.45
C LYS A 67 6.47 -13.32 -4.44
N LYS A 68 6.31 -13.59 -5.75
CA LYS A 68 7.14 -12.96 -6.80
C LYS A 68 6.98 -11.45 -6.84
N LEU A 69 5.73 -10.95 -6.75
CA LEU A 69 5.45 -9.53 -6.71
C LEU A 69 6.04 -8.85 -5.46
N SER A 70 5.95 -9.50 -4.31
CA SER A 70 6.53 -9.00 -3.06
C SER A 70 8.05 -8.89 -3.13
N ILE A 71 8.73 -9.90 -3.66
CA ILE A 71 10.19 -9.87 -3.85
C ILE A 71 10.57 -8.73 -4.80
N GLY A 72 9.88 -8.60 -5.94
CA GLY A 72 10.11 -7.50 -6.88
C GLY A 72 9.89 -6.12 -6.26
N ALA A 73 8.87 -5.96 -5.42
CA ALA A 73 8.62 -4.72 -4.70
C ALA A 73 9.74 -4.39 -3.71
N ILE A 74 10.23 -5.38 -2.95
CA ILE A 74 11.36 -5.21 -2.01
C ILE A 74 12.63 -4.77 -2.76
N GLU A 75 12.89 -5.34 -3.92
CA GLU A 75 14.06 -4.97 -4.74
C GLU A 75 13.98 -3.53 -5.27
N LEU A 76 12.79 -3.02 -5.55
CA LEU A 76 12.57 -1.67 -6.04
C LEU A 76 12.60 -0.59 -4.95
N ILE A 77 12.29 -0.95 -3.69
CA ILE A 77 12.20 0.00 -2.57
C ILE A 77 13.57 0.35 -1.98
N LYS A 78 14.58 -0.48 -2.14
CA LYS A 78 15.93 -0.31 -1.54
C LYS A 78 16.70 0.91 -2.07
#